data_f7531cfd9bc3f2a89b35375921fd2ae5
#
_entry.id   f7531cfd9bc3f2a89b35375921fd2ae5
#
_cell.length_a   1.000
_cell.length_b   1.000
_cell.length_c   1.000
_cell.angle_alpha   90.00
_cell.angle_beta   90.00
_cell.angle_gamma   90.00
#
_symmetry.space_group_name_H-M   'P 1'
#
loop_
_entity.id
_entity.type
_entity.pdbx_description
1 polymer ?
#
loop_
_entity_poly.entity_id
_entity_poly.type
_entity_poly.pdbx_seq_one_letter_code
_entity_poly.pdbx_strand_id
1 'polypeptide(L)'
;MTAMLRRNPALTREQFRHHWREVHGPWAMRNPEVFGFRHYVQLHAPTDADTNPLAKARQSPPAFDGVSEIYRNAPTASPEAVAALRAEFLEDEKYFLDIPASPVFMGEVRVIIG
;
A
#
# COMPACT_ATOMS: atom_id res chain seq x y z
N MET A 1 -3.28 9.53 -1.11
CA MET A 1 -2.25 8.67 -1.76
C MET A 1 -2.83 7.30 -2.01
N THR A 2 -2.59 6.78 -3.18
CA THR A 2 -2.94 5.42 -3.56
C THR A 2 -1.67 4.72 -4.04
N ALA A 3 -1.37 3.57 -3.48
CA ALA A 3 -0.24 2.75 -3.92
C ALA A 3 -0.77 1.45 -4.52
N MET A 4 -0.33 1.16 -5.73
CA MET A 4 -0.67 -0.08 -6.43
C MET A 4 0.49 -1.05 -6.27
N LEU A 5 0.25 -2.16 -5.59
CA LEU A 5 1.30 -3.02 -5.08
C LEU A 5 1.45 -4.28 -5.90
N ARG A 6 2.68 -4.56 -6.31
CA ARG A 6 3.09 -5.86 -6.83
C ARG A 6 3.93 -6.57 -5.79
N ARG A 7 3.58 -7.80 -5.55
CA ARG A 7 4.26 -8.70 -4.62
C ARG A 7 5.72 -8.93 -5.04
N ASN A 8 6.62 -8.99 -4.07
CA ASN A 8 7.95 -9.53 -4.28
C ASN A 8 7.81 -10.96 -4.83
N PRO A 9 8.35 -11.27 -6.03
CA PRO A 9 8.16 -12.58 -6.63
C PRO A 9 8.77 -13.73 -5.82
N ALA A 10 9.66 -13.45 -4.87
CA ALA A 10 10.20 -14.45 -3.95
C ALA A 10 9.20 -14.90 -2.89
N LEU A 11 8.10 -14.18 -2.68
CA LEU A 11 7.07 -14.51 -1.71
C LEU A 11 5.84 -15.12 -2.41
N THR A 12 5.15 -16.02 -1.72
CA THR A 12 3.82 -16.45 -2.13
C THR A 12 2.81 -15.32 -1.88
N ARG A 13 1.62 -15.40 -2.49
CA ARG A 13 0.55 -14.45 -2.22
C ARG A 13 0.14 -14.45 -0.76
N GLU A 14 0.11 -15.61 -0.11
CA GLU A 14 -0.21 -15.71 1.31
C GLU A 14 0.84 -15.04 2.17
N GLN A 15 2.12 -15.24 1.88
CA GLN A 15 3.21 -14.57 2.59
C GLN A 15 3.15 -13.06 2.42
N PHE A 16 2.90 -12.59 1.21
CA PHE A 16 2.72 -11.17 0.90
C PHE A 16 1.56 -10.57 1.71
N ARG A 17 0.39 -11.21 1.67
CA ARG A 17 -0.82 -10.73 2.36
C ARG A 17 -0.63 -10.72 3.87
N HIS A 18 -0.04 -11.77 4.41
CA HIS A 18 0.23 -11.85 5.84
C HIS A 18 1.15 -10.73 6.31
N HIS A 19 2.27 -10.53 5.63
CA HIS A 19 3.23 -9.49 6.00
C HIS A 19 2.62 -8.09 5.87
N TRP A 20 1.94 -7.81 4.78
CA TRP A 20 1.32 -6.53 4.54
C TRP A 20 0.25 -6.20 5.58
N ARG A 21 -0.63 -7.15 5.84
CA ARG A 21 -1.76 -6.97 6.74
C ARG A 21 -1.37 -7.03 8.21
N GLU A 22 -0.57 -8.01 8.60
CA GLU A 22 -0.33 -8.33 10.01
C GLU A 22 0.96 -7.73 10.56
N VAL A 23 1.91 -7.34 9.71
CA VAL A 23 3.21 -6.80 10.12
C VAL A 23 3.37 -5.35 9.71
N HIS A 24 3.35 -5.06 8.42
CA HIS A 24 3.65 -3.73 7.87
C HIS A 24 2.61 -2.69 8.26
N GLY A 25 1.33 -2.98 8.03
CA GLY A 25 0.24 -2.07 8.36
C GLY A 25 0.20 -1.71 9.85
N PRO A 26 0.14 -2.70 10.75
CA PRO A 26 0.14 -2.43 12.20
C PRO A 26 1.39 -1.68 12.68
N TRP A 27 2.57 -1.98 12.12
CA TRP A 27 3.79 -1.25 12.46
C TRP A 27 3.67 0.25 12.13
N ALA A 28 3.19 0.57 10.94
CA ALA A 28 2.98 1.96 10.53
C ALA A 28 1.96 2.67 11.44
N MET A 29 0.90 1.99 11.83
CA MET A 29 -0.13 2.54 12.72
C MET A 29 0.35 2.81 14.13
N ARG A 30 1.44 2.18 14.59
CA ARG A 30 2.06 2.45 15.88
C ARG A 30 2.95 3.70 15.91
N ASN A 31 3.12 4.37 14.77
CA ASN A 31 3.98 5.55 14.64
C ASN A 31 3.20 6.74 14.08
N PRO A 32 2.14 7.20 14.77
CA PRO A 32 1.24 8.23 14.24
C PRO A 32 1.91 9.60 14.09
N GLU A 33 2.94 9.90 14.88
CA GLU A 33 3.68 11.17 14.80
C GLU A 33 4.44 11.30 13.47
N VAL A 34 4.76 10.18 12.84
CA VAL A 34 5.48 10.15 11.56
C VAL A 34 4.51 9.96 10.41
N PHE A 35 3.64 8.97 10.49
CA PHE A 35 2.76 8.60 9.37
C PHE A 35 1.43 9.33 9.39
N GLY A 36 0.87 9.61 10.57
CA GLY A 36 -0.32 10.44 10.74
C GLY A 36 -1.54 9.97 9.94
N PHE A 37 -1.70 8.67 9.80
CA PHE A 37 -2.81 8.12 9.01
C PHE A 37 -4.16 8.46 9.64
N ARG A 38 -5.04 9.08 8.86
CA ARG A 38 -6.45 9.33 9.20
C ARG A 38 -7.36 8.27 8.60
N HIS A 39 -6.91 7.67 7.50
CA HIS A 39 -7.63 6.67 6.75
C HIS A 39 -6.60 5.76 6.12
N TYR A 40 -6.75 4.49 6.33
CA TYR A 40 -5.86 3.49 5.75
C TYR A 40 -6.67 2.25 5.40
N VAL A 41 -6.73 1.93 4.13
CA VAL A 41 -7.43 0.76 3.62
C VAL A 41 -6.49 -0.06 2.76
N GLN A 42 -6.49 -1.35 2.97
CA GLN A 42 -5.83 -2.32 2.11
C GLN A 42 -6.87 -3.04 1.28
N LEU A 43 -6.76 -2.97 -0.03
CA LEU A 43 -7.55 -3.76 -0.96
C LEU A 43 -6.69 -4.93 -1.43
N HIS A 44 -7.02 -6.12 -1.01
CA HIS A 44 -6.33 -7.34 -1.40
C HIS A 44 -6.97 -7.89 -2.68
N ALA A 45 -6.14 -8.19 -3.69
CA ALA A 45 -6.62 -8.78 -4.93
C ALA A 45 -7.28 -10.14 -4.65
N PRO A 46 -8.38 -10.49 -5.33
CA PRO A 46 -8.97 -11.81 -5.21
C PRO A 46 -7.96 -12.90 -5.60
N THR A 47 -8.12 -14.09 -5.03
CA THR A 47 -7.28 -15.24 -5.38
C THR A 47 -7.49 -15.72 -6.82
N ASP A 48 -8.66 -15.42 -7.38
CA ASP A 48 -9.02 -15.73 -8.75
C ASP A 48 -8.91 -14.47 -9.61
N ALA A 49 -7.89 -14.42 -10.45
CA ALA A 49 -7.59 -13.28 -11.32
C ALA A 49 -8.66 -13.04 -12.39
N ASP A 50 -9.49 -14.07 -12.70
CA ASP A 50 -10.49 -13.99 -13.74
C ASP A 50 -11.85 -13.43 -13.29
N THR A 51 -11.93 -12.98 -12.02
CA THR A 51 -13.18 -12.50 -11.43
C THR A 51 -13.50 -11.03 -11.72
N ASN A 52 -12.67 -10.33 -12.49
CA ASN A 52 -12.92 -8.93 -12.81
C ASN A 52 -13.40 -8.74 -14.25
N PRO A 53 -14.73 -8.82 -14.50
CA PRO A 53 -15.25 -8.68 -15.84
C PRO A 53 -15.06 -7.28 -16.43
N LEU A 54 -14.96 -6.24 -15.59
CA LEU A 54 -14.73 -4.88 -16.05
C LEU A 54 -13.30 -4.72 -16.58
N ALA A 55 -12.31 -5.28 -15.90
CA ALA A 55 -10.93 -5.28 -16.37
C ALA A 55 -10.81 -6.02 -17.71
N LYS A 56 -11.50 -7.16 -17.84
CA LYS A 56 -11.53 -7.93 -19.07
C LYS A 56 -12.14 -7.13 -20.22
N ALA A 57 -13.29 -6.48 -19.98
CA ALA A 57 -13.96 -5.65 -20.97
C ALA A 57 -13.12 -4.46 -21.44
N ARG A 58 -12.29 -3.92 -20.55
CA ARG A 58 -11.41 -2.79 -20.85
C ARG A 58 -10.03 -3.21 -21.37
N GLN A 59 -9.78 -4.51 -21.50
CA GLN A 59 -8.47 -5.05 -21.89
C GLN A 59 -7.35 -4.51 -20.98
N SER A 60 -7.63 -4.43 -19.67
CA SER A 60 -6.68 -3.91 -18.68
C SER A 60 -5.43 -4.79 -18.59
N PRO A 61 -4.26 -4.21 -18.26
CA PRO A 61 -3.08 -5.00 -17.96
C PRO A 61 -3.30 -5.91 -16.75
N PRO A 62 -2.39 -6.87 -16.48
CA PRO A 62 -2.51 -7.77 -15.33
C PRO A 62 -2.76 -7.02 -14.03
N ALA A 63 -3.64 -7.57 -13.20
CA ALA A 63 -4.00 -6.95 -11.92
C ALA A 63 -2.79 -6.86 -10.98
N PHE A 64 -2.80 -5.82 -10.14
CA PHE A 64 -1.87 -5.72 -9.02
C PHE A 64 -2.26 -6.71 -7.92
N ASP A 65 -1.34 -6.99 -7.01
CA ASP A 65 -1.60 -7.88 -5.87
C ASP A 65 -2.39 -7.19 -4.77
N GLY A 66 -2.34 -5.87 -4.73
CA GLY A 66 -3.12 -5.09 -3.79
C GLY A 66 -3.05 -3.59 -4.07
N VAL A 67 -3.90 -2.86 -3.39
CA VAL A 67 -3.93 -1.39 -3.44
C VAL A 67 -4.07 -0.87 -2.02
N SER A 68 -3.25 0.09 -1.63
CA SER A 68 -3.47 0.85 -0.40
C SER A 68 -4.01 2.22 -0.72
N GLU A 69 -4.99 2.65 0.08
CA GLU A 69 -5.56 3.98 0.03
C GLU A 69 -5.34 4.65 1.37
N ILE A 70 -4.66 5.80 1.36
CA ILE A 70 -4.18 6.45 2.57
C ILE A 70 -4.49 7.94 2.53
N TYR A 71 -5.14 8.44 3.58
CA TYR A 71 -5.23 9.87 3.89
C TYR A 71 -4.45 10.11 5.18
N ARG A 72 -3.65 11.17 5.20
CA ARG A 72 -2.78 11.43 6.34
C ARG A 72 -2.63 12.92 6.61
N ASN A 73 -2.37 13.22 7.89
CA ASN A 73 -1.95 14.54 8.33
C ASN A 73 -0.43 14.70 8.13
N ALA A 74 0.03 15.94 8.18
CA ALA A 74 1.47 16.21 8.22
C ALA A 74 2.10 15.56 9.46
N PRO A 75 3.37 15.12 9.37
CA PRO A 75 4.08 14.60 10.52
C PRO A 75 4.19 15.64 11.64
N THR A 76 4.12 15.19 12.90
CA THR A 76 4.35 16.02 14.09
C THR A 76 5.70 15.74 14.74
N ALA A 77 6.35 14.63 14.36
CA ALA A 77 7.69 14.30 14.84
C ALA A 77 8.77 15.20 14.20
N SER A 78 9.98 15.18 14.76
CA SER A 78 11.11 15.90 14.20
C SER A 78 11.46 15.41 12.79
N PRO A 79 12.07 16.25 11.94
CA PRO A 79 12.51 15.82 10.61
C PRO A 79 13.43 14.59 10.64
N GLU A 80 14.30 14.51 11.65
CA GLU A 80 15.21 13.37 11.84
C GLU A 80 14.46 12.09 12.16
N ALA A 81 13.46 12.14 13.04
CA ALA A 81 12.63 11.00 13.39
C ALA A 81 11.79 10.54 12.18
N VAL A 82 11.24 11.48 11.42
CA VAL A 82 10.50 11.20 10.20
C VAL A 82 11.38 10.48 9.18
N ALA A 83 12.57 11.00 8.94
CA ALA A 83 13.52 10.40 7.99
C ALA A 83 13.92 8.98 8.41
N ALA A 84 14.22 8.77 9.70
CA ALA A 84 14.60 7.46 10.22
C ALA A 84 13.50 6.41 10.06
N LEU A 85 12.26 6.75 10.43
CA LEU A 85 11.14 5.80 10.33
C LEU A 85 10.69 5.57 8.89
N ARG A 86 10.79 6.58 8.02
CA ARG A 86 10.54 6.39 6.59
C ARG A 86 11.56 5.47 5.94
N ALA A 87 12.81 5.53 6.36
CA ALA A 87 13.85 4.62 5.91
C ALA A 87 13.56 3.17 6.33
N GLU A 88 13.14 2.96 7.58
CA GLU A 88 12.70 1.64 8.07
C GLU A 88 11.47 1.13 7.30
N PHE A 89 10.52 2.01 7.03
CA PHE A 89 9.32 1.68 6.25
C PHE A 89 9.71 1.18 4.86
N LEU A 90 10.63 1.87 4.19
CA LEU A 90 11.11 1.46 2.87
C LEU A 90 11.85 0.11 2.92
N GLU A 91 12.66 -0.12 3.95
CA GLU A 91 13.33 -1.41 4.12
C GLU A 91 12.33 -2.55 4.29
N ASP A 92 11.25 -2.33 5.04
CA ASP A 92 10.19 -3.32 5.17
C ASP A 92 9.45 -3.55 3.85
N GLU A 93 9.21 -2.47 3.08
CA GLU A 93 8.61 -2.59 1.76
C GLU A 93 9.44 -3.44 0.80
N LYS A 94 10.77 -3.33 0.86
CA LYS A 94 11.67 -4.16 0.04
C LYS A 94 11.49 -5.66 0.29
N TYR A 95 11.08 -6.03 1.49
CA TYR A 95 10.85 -7.43 1.83
C TYR A 95 9.66 -8.02 1.09
N PHE A 96 8.53 -7.30 1.02
CA PHE A 96 7.28 -7.89 0.50
C PHE A 96 6.83 -7.32 -0.85
N LEU A 97 7.42 -6.21 -1.31
CA LEU A 97 7.06 -5.58 -2.58
C LEU A 97 8.16 -5.71 -3.63
N ASP A 98 7.73 -5.76 -4.87
CA ASP A 98 8.54 -5.36 -6.01
C ASP A 98 8.37 -3.84 -6.15
N ILE A 99 9.26 -3.08 -5.53
CA ILE A 99 9.12 -1.62 -5.42
C ILE A 99 9.08 -0.93 -6.79
N PRO A 100 10.01 -1.22 -7.72
CA PRO A 100 9.96 -0.57 -9.04
C PRO A 100 8.66 -0.83 -9.81
N ALA A 101 8.00 -1.96 -9.54
CA ALA A 101 6.75 -2.34 -10.20
C ALA A 101 5.50 -1.92 -9.41
N SER A 102 5.67 -1.18 -8.31
CA SER A 102 4.60 -0.77 -7.39
C SER A 102 4.45 0.75 -7.39
N PRO A 103 3.75 1.34 -8.37
CA PRO A 103 3.64 2.78 -8.49
C PRO A 103 2.80 3.40 -7.37
N VAL A 104 3.13 4.64 -7.03
CA VAL A 104 2.39 5.46 -6.06
C VAL A 104 1.79 6.66 -6.77
N PHE A 105 0.53 6.93 -6.47
CA PHE A 105 -0.17 8.10 -6.96
C PHE A 105 -0.52 9.04 -5.80
N MET A 106 -0.19 10.31 -5.98
CA MET A 106 -0.55 11.38 -5.05
C MET A 106 -1.59 12.27 -5.73
N GLY A 107 -2.72 12.48 -5.09
CA GLY A 107 -3.79 13.29 -5.67
C GLY A 107 -4.63 13.98 -4.61
N GLU A 108 -5.48 14.87 -5.08
CA GLU A 108 -6.49 15.52 -4.25
C GLU A 108 -7.77 14.69 -4.22
N VAL A 109 -8.38 14.63 -3.04
CA VAL A 109 -9.66 13.93 -2.88
C VAL A 109 -10.79 14.81 -3.40
N ARG A 110 -11.62 14.25 -4.27
CA ARG A 110 -12.87 14.86 -4.73
C ARG A 110 -13.98 13.86 -4.49
N VAL A 111 -14.80 14.12 -3.50
CA VAL A 111 -15.91 13.22 -3.15
C VAL A 111 -17.07 13.44 -4.12
N ILE A 112 -17.49 12.36 -4.76
CA ILE A 112 -18.66 12.38 -5.65
C ILE A 112 -19.88 11.87 -4.89
N ILE A 113 -19.72 10.75 -4.17
CA ILE A 113 -20.72 10.19 -3.25
C ILE A 113 -19.98 9.71 -2.02
N GLY A 114 -20.50 10.00 -0.89
CA GLY A 114 -19.93 9.52 0.35
C GLY A 114 -19.92 10.52 1.45
#